data_e35f58344db69724a5e6af13fd505f1f
#
_entry.id   e35f58344db69724a5e6af13fd505f1f
#
_cell.length_a   1.000
_cell.length_b   1.000
_cell.length_c   1.000
_cell.angle_alpha   90.00
_cell.angle_beta   90.00
_cell.angle_gamma   90.00
#
_symmetry.space_group_name_H-M   'P 1'
#
loop_
_entity.id
_entity.type
_entity.pdbx_description
1 polymer ?
#
loop_
_entity_poly.entity_id
_entity_poly.type
_entity_poly.pdbx_seq_one_letter_code
_entity_poly.pdbx_strand_id
1 'polypeptide(L)'
;MQENFDLKELMELLDTMQLRLLKEKLIEMNEVDIAAFIEELDSEKTVVVYRMLPKELASDVFACLPVEKQEHIINSITDYELSAIVNDLFVDDAVDMLEELPANVVKRVLKNSTPDTRKLINQFLKYPEGSAGSIMTAEYVGLKKRMTVDEAFAYIRRHGVDKETIYTCYVMDAKRTLEGVVTVKDLLMHPYEEVIGNIMDTHVIKAVTTDDQEEVAESFRKYDLLSLPVVDHENRLVGIVTVDDVVDVMEQEATEDFEKMAAMLPSEKPYLKTGVFALAKNRLAWLLILMVSSMITGSILAKYEAAFAVIPLLVTFIPMLTDTGGNAGSQSSTMIIRGMAVGEIEAGDILRVLWKELRVGVIVGVLLGLVNYIQLVIRFPGQEMLCLTVVLSLLATVMLAKTIGCVLPIVAQVLHLDPAIMAAPLITTIVDAVSLIIYFQLACSLLKI
;
A
#
# COMPACT_ATOMS: atom_id res chain seq x y z
N MET A 1 -11.80 19.24 19.46
CA MET A 1 -11.47 18.72 20.81
C MET A 1 -12.01 17.31 20.81
N GLN A 2 -11.16 16.32 20.55
CA GLN A 2 -11.51 14.93 20.81
C GLN A 2 -11.65 14.81 22.33
N GLU A 3 -12.86 14.59 22.82
CA GLU A 3 -13.03 14.01 24.14
C GLU A 3 -12.36 12.63 24.07
N ASN A 4 -11.19 12.51 24.72
CA ASN A 4 -10.59 11.21 24.99
C ASN A 4 -11.61 10.46 25.85
N PHE A 5 -12.46 9.65 25.22
CA PHE A 5 -13.29 8.71 25.94
C PHE A 5 -12.36 7.81 26.76
N ASP A 6 -12.49 7.90 28.08
CA ASP A 6 -11.61 7.15 28.97
C ASP A 6 -12.01 5.67 28.88
N LEU A 7 -11.27 4.90 28.05
CA LEU A 7 -11.43 3.45 27.93
C LEU A 7 -11.51 2.78 29.30
N LYS A 8 -10.81 3.34 30.31
CA LYS A 8 -10.87 2.84 31.69
C LYS A 8 -12.24 3.06 32.34
N GLU A 9 -12.88 4.18 32.05
CA GLU A 9 -14.22 4.46 32.56
C GLU A 9 -15.24 3.48 31.93
N LEU A 10 -15.16 3.22 30.62
CA LEU A 10 -16.03 2.24 29.94
C LEU A 10 -15.81 0.83 30.49
N MET A 11 -14.55 0.43 30.72
CA MET A 11 -14.21 -0.85 31.34
C MET A 11 -14.76 -0.95 32.77
N GLU A 12 -14.62 0.11 33.58
CA GLU A 12 -15.16 0.15 34.94
C GLU A 12 -16.69 0.04 34.97
N LEU A 13 -17.40 0.72 34.06
CA LEU A 13 -18.85 0.61 33.90
C LEU A 13 -19.27 -0.81 33.52
N LEU A 14 -18.50 -1.46 32.65
CA LEU A 14 -18.76 -2.85 32.25
C LEU A 14 -18.53 -3.81 33.40
N ASP A 15 -17.39 -3.69 34.09
CA ASP A 15 -17.01 -4.55 35.22
C ASP A 15 -17.94 -4.38 36.44
N THR A 16 -18.46 -3.19 36.66
CA THR A 16 -19.47 -2.91 37.71
C THR A 16 -20.92 -3.19 37.27
N MET A 17 -21.11 -3.77 36.05
CA MET A 17 -22.41 -4.12 35.50
C MET A 17 -23.39 -2.93 35.39
N GLN A 18 -22.89 -1.72 35.24
CA GLN A 18 -23.68 -0.51 35.01
C GLN A 18 -24.05 -0.37 33.53
N LEU A 19 -24.66 -1.44 32.97
CA LEU A 19 -24.92 -1.61 31.54
C LEU A 19 -25.79 -0.51 30.92
N ARG A 20 -26.69 0.10 31.70
CA ARG A 20 -27.54 1.19 31.19
C ARG A 20 -26.70 2.45 30.92
N LEU A 21 -25.82 2.82 31.84
CA LEU A 21 -24.96 4.00 31.71
C LEU A 21 -23.92 3.76 30.59
N LEU A 22 -23.36 2.54 30.53
CA LEU A 22 -22.48 2.15 29.45
C LEU A 22 -23.16 2.30 28.08
N LYS A 23 -24.41 1.80 27.92
CA LYS A 23 -25.15 1.95 26.67
C LYS A 23 -25.40 3.41 26.30
N GLU A 24 -25.80 4.25 27.27
CA GLU A 24 -26.04 5.68 27.06
C GLU A 24 -24.77 6.37 26.54
N LYS A 25 -23.58 6.01 27.06
CA LYS A 25 -22.29 6.53 26.59
C LYS A 25 -21.93 6.01 25.19
N LEU A 26 -22.06 4.70 24.95
CA LEU A 26 -21.72 4.11 23.64
C LEU A 26 -22.55 4.72 22.50
N ILE A 27 -23.82 5.06 22.73
CA ILE A 27 -24.67 5.68 21.69
C ILE A 27 -24.20 7.11 21.32
N GLU A 28 -23.47 7.78 22.20
CA GLU A 28 -22.92 9.13 21.96
C GLU A 28 -21.51 9.09 21.32
N MET A 29 -20.90 7.88 21.23
CA MET A 29 -19.56 7.69 20.64
C MET A 29 -19.64 7.46 19.13
N ASN A 30 -18.51 7.72 18.46
CA ASN A 30 -18.33 7.31 17.06
C ASN A 30 -18.17 5.78 16.96
N GLU A 31 -18.64 5.21 15.85
CA GLU A 31 -18.59 3.76 15.57
C GLU A 31 -17.17 3.19 15.65
N VAL A 32 -16.16 3.92 15.15
CA VAL A 32 -14.75 3.51 15.20
C VAL A 32 -14.23 3.43 16.63
N ASP A 33 -14.60 4.40 17.49
CA ASP A 33 -14.20 4.40 18.91
C ASP A 33 -14.88 3.25 19.68
N ILE A 34 -16.12 2.91 19.32
CA ILE A 34 -16.84 1.77 19.90
C ILE A 34 -16.17 0.45 19.46
N ALA A 35 -15.79 0.35 18.21
CA ALA A 35 -15.07 -0.81 17.68
C ALA A 35 -13.72 -1.01 18.39
N ALA A 36 -12.95 0.06 18.58
CA ALA A 36 -11.70 0.04 19.36
C ALA A 36 -11.92 -0.41 20.81
N PHE A 37 -13.00 0.06 21.47
CA PHE A 37 -13.36 -0.44 22.80
C PHE A 37 -13.69 -1.93 22.79
N ILE A 38 -14.46 -2.42 21.82
CA ILE A 38 -14.82 -3.84 21.69
C ILE A 38 -13.59 -4.71 21.39
N GLU A 39 -12.60 -4.19 20.67
CA GLU A 39 -11.36 -4.90 20.38
C GLU A 39 -10.60 -5.28 21.67
N GLU A 40 -10.59 -4.41 22.66
CA GLU A 40 -9.93 -4.65 23.96
C GLU A 40 -10.68 -5.64 24.88
N LEU A 41 -11.94 -5.99 24.55
CA LEU A 41 -12.75 -6.87 25.37
C LEU A 41 -12.44 -8.35 25.14
N ASP A 42 -12.64 -9.17 26.19
CA ASP A 42 -12.67 -10.62 26.03
C ASP A 42 -13.92 -11.09 25.26
N SER A 43 -13.89 -12.33 24.77
CA SER A 43 -14.94 -12.90 23.93
C SER A 43 -16.35 -12.83 24.53
N GLU A 44 -16.50 -13.03 25.85
CA GLU A 44 -17.82 -13.00 26.50
C GLU A 44 -18.37 -11.56 26.59
N LYS A 45 -17.54 -10.62 26.99
CA LYS A 45 -17.89 -9.21 27.09
C LYS A 45 -18.17 -8.59 25.72
N THR A 46 -17.43 -8.97 24.68
CA THR A 46 -17.64 -8.54 23.28
C THR A 46 -19.11 -8.72 22.87
N VAL A 47 -19.67 -9.92 23.03
CA VAL A 47 -21.04 -10.21 22.61
C VAL A 47 -22.07 -9.46 23.45
N VAL A 48 -21.80 -9.28 24.75
CA VAL A 48 -22.71 -8.53 25.65
C VAL A 48 -22.76 -7.06 25.23
N VAL A 49 -21.62 -6.42 25.00
CA VAL A 49 -21.54 -5.02 24.61
C VAL A 49 -22.14 -4.83 23.22
N TYR A 50 -21.81 -5.68 22.26
CA TYR A 50 -22.33 -5.61 20.89
C TYR A 50 -23.88 -5.68 20.86
N ARG A 51 -24.48 -6.61 21.62
CA ARG A 51 -25.96 -6.73 21.71
C ARG A 51 -26.66 -5.55 22.39
N MET A 52 -25.94 -4.68 23.10
CA MET A 52 -26.51 -3.48 23.68
C MET A 52 -26.70 -2.34 22.68
N LEU A 53 -25.97 -2.36 21.57
CA LEU A 53 -26.01 -1.31 20.57
C LEU A 53 -27.38 -1.27 19.85
N PRO A 54 -27.85 -0.07 19.46
CA PRO A 54 -28.96 0.04 18.50
C PRO A 54 -28.61 -0.64 17.18
N LYS A 55 -29.62 -1.14 16.45
CA LYS A 55 -29.42 -1.98 15.28
C LYS A 55 -28.56 -1.29 14.19
N GLU A 56 -28.87 -0.04 13.86
CA GLU A 56 -28.11 0.75 12.86
C GLU A 56 -26.65 0.92 13.30
N LEU A 57 -26.43 1.43 14.51
CA LEU A 57 -25.07 1.59 15.06
C LEU A 57 -24.33 0.26 15.20
N ALA A 58 -25.03 -0.86 15.42
CA ALA A 58 -24.41 -2.18 15.52
C ALA A 58 -23.83 -2.65 14.18
N SER A 59 -24.48 -2.31 13.05
CA SER A 59 -23.97 -2.64 11.71
C SER A 59 -22.74 -1.80 11.38
N ASP A 60 -22.77 -0.49 11.66
CA ASP A 60 -21.63 0.40 11.42
C ASP A 60 -20.41 0.00 12.28
N VAL A 61 -20.63 -0.26 13.57
CA VAL A 61 -19.57 -0.77 14.46
C VAL A 61 -19.04 -2.12 14.00
N PHE A 62 -19.90 -2.97 13.45
CA PHE A 62 -19.49 -4.30 12.98
C PHE A 62 -18.54 -4.21 11.79
N ALA A 63 -18.77 -3.30 10.84
CA ALA A 63 -17.86 -3.03 9.73
C ALA A 63 -16.45 -2.63 10.21
N CYS A 64 -16.37 -1.80 11.26
CA CYS A 64 -15.10 -1.33 11.83
C CYS A 64 -14.36 -2.37 12.71
N LEU A 65 -14.94 -3.55 12.99
CA LEU A 65 -14.32 -4.55 13.87
C LEU A 65 -13.29 -5.41 13.14
N PRO A 66 -12.19 -5.82 13.80
CA PRO A 66 -11.29 -6.83 13.26
C PRO A 66 -12.01 -8.16 13.00
N VAL A 67 -11.61 -8.87 11.94
CA VAL A 67 -12.25 -10.11 11.46
C VAL A 67 -12.38 -11.17 12.55
N GLU A 68 -11.42 -11.28 13.44
CA GLU A 68 -11.49 -12.23 14.57
C GLU A 68 -12.66 -11.91 15.52
N LYS A 69 -12.97 -10.63 15.71
CA LYS A 69 -14.13 -10.20 16.50
C LYS A 69 -15.43 -10.38 15.73
N GLN A 70 -15.42 -10.07 14.44
CA GLN A 70 -16.54 -10.32 13.53
C GLN A 70 -16.91 -11.81 13.51
N GLU A 71 -15.93 -12.70 13.33
CA GLU A 71 -16.14 -14.16 13.38
C GLU A 71 -16.73 -14.60 14.71
N HIS A 72 -16.19 -14.10 15.82
CA HIS A 72 -16.70 -14.43 17.15
C HIS A 72 -18.14 -13.98 17.35
N ILE A 73 -18.50 -12.76 16.94
CA ILE A 73 -19.86 -12.23 17.00
C ILE A 73 -20.79 -13.07 16.12
N ILE A 74 -20.42 -13.34 14.85
CA ILE A 74 -21.20 -14.15 13.92
C ILE A 74 -21.52 -15.53 14.55
N ASN A 75 -20.54 -16.17 15.18
CA ASN A 75 -20.71 -17.48 15.80
C ASN A 75 -21.60 -17.44 17.07
N SER A 76 -21.73 -16.27 17.70
CA SER A 76 -22.43 -16.10 18.98
C SER A 76 -23.85 -15.53 18.85
N ILE A 77 -24.20 -14.94 17.70
CA ILE A 77 -25.52 -14.35 17.45
C ILE A 77 -26.46 -15.34 16.75
N THR A 78 -27.77 -15.04 16.78
CA THR A 78 -28.81 -15.82 16.09
C THR A 78 -28.77 -15.57 14.59
N ASP A 79 -29.34 -16.50 13.79
CA ASP A 79 -29.44 -16.31 12.33
C ASP A 79 -30.31 -15.08 11.96
N TYR A 80 -31.25 -14.70 12.82
CA TYR A 80 -32.05 -13.48 12.63
C TYR A 80 -31.22 -12.19 12.82
N GLU A 81 -30.41 -12.13 13.89
CA GLU A 81 -29.50 -11.02 14.15
C GLU A 81 -28.46 -10.91 13.02
N LEU A 82 -27.89 -12.05 12.61
CA LEU A 82 -26.93 -12.11 11.50
C LEU A 82 -27.54 -11.60 10.19
N SER A 83 -28.76 -12.03 9.87
CA SER A 83 -29.46 -11.54 8.68
C SER A 83 -29.67 -10.03 8.69
N ALA A 84 -29.93 -9.45 9.85
CA ALA A 84 -30.11 -8.02 9.99
C ALA A 84 -28.80 -7.26 9.73
N ILE A 85 -27.67 -7.71 10.28
CA ILE A 85 -26.34 -7.10 10.08
C ILE A 85 -25.94 -7.18 8.61
N VAL A 86 -25.88 -8.38 8.04
CA VAL A 86 -25.38 -8.61 6.67
C VAL A 86 -26.19 -7.88 5.59
N ASN A 87 -27.46 -7.62 5.82
CA ASN A 87 -28.26 -6.87 4.85
C ASN A 87 -28.27 -5.36 5.09
N ASP A 88 -27.70 -4.88 6.19
CA ASP A 88 -27.48 -3.47 6.50
C ASP A 88 -26.04 -3.02 6.12
N LEU A 89 -25.06 -3.94 6.06
CA LEU A 89 -23.69 -3.64 5.62
C LEU A 89 -23.66 -3.21 4.15
N PHE A 90 -22.75 -2.30 3.80
CA PHE A 90 -22.40 -2.05 2.42
C PHE A 90 -21.75 -3.28 1.79
N VAL A 91 -21.80 -3.39 0.47
CA VAL A 91 -21.40 -4.62 -0.20
C VAL A 91 -19.90 -4.88 -0.11
N ASP A 92 -19.08 -3.85 -0.15
CA ASP A 92 -17.63 -3.89 0.06
C ASP A 92 -17.27 -4.43 1.44
N ASP A 93 -17.77 -3.83 2.52
CA ASP A 93 -17.58 -4.33 3.90
C ASP A 93 -17.99 -5.80 4.05
N ALA A 94 -19.11 -6.18 3.41
CA ALA A 94 -19.57 -7.56 3.46
C ALA A 94 -18.65 -8.52 2.68
N VAL A 95 -18.01 -8.05 1.60
CA VAL A 95 -17.06 -8.82 0.78
C VAL A 95 -15.75 -8.97 1.51
N ASP A 96 -15.16 -7.87 2.00
CA ASP A 96 -13.90 -7.86 2.73
C ASP A 96 -13.95 -8.79 3.94
N MET A 97 -15.03 -8.69 4.73
CA MET A 97 -15.26 -9.62 5.82
C MET A 97 -15.28 -11.08 5.34
N LEU A 98 -15.95 -11.38 4.22
CA LEU A 98 -16.13 -12.76 3.75
C LEU A 98 -14.85 -13.37 3.16
N GLU A 99 -13.95 -12.57 2.61
CA GLU A 99 -12.67 -13.04 2.08
C GLU A 99 -11.75 -13.57 3.18
N GLU A 100 -11.82 -12.99 4.37
CA GLU A 100 -11.00 -13.42 5.50
C GLU A 100 -11.64 -14.52 6.39
N LEU A 101 -12.96 -14.73 6.26
CA LEU A 101 -13.68 -15.66 7.14
C LEU A 101 -13.54 -17.14 6.73
N PRO A 102 -13.54 -18.07 7.69
CA PRO A 102 -13.57 -19.50 7.42
C PRO A 102 -14.80 -19.93 6.59
N ALA A 103 -14.63 -20.87 5.65
CA ALA A 103 -15.67 -21.29 4.69
C ALA A 103 -17.01 -21.74 5.30
N ASN A 104 -17.02 -22.23 6.55
CA ASN A 104 -18.23 -22.59 7.27
C ASN A 104 -19.01 -21.36 7.73
N VAL A 105 -18.31 -20.28 8.12
CA VAL A 105 -18.90 -19.00 8.52
C VAL A 105 -19.43 -18.28 7.28
N VAL A 106 -18.64 -18.22 6.21
CA VAL A 106 -19.07 -17.70 4.89
C VAL A 106 -20.39 -18.31 4.43
N LYS A 107 -20.51 -19.65 4.51
CA LYS A 107 -21.77 -20.34 4.17
C LYS A 107 -22.94 -19.92 5.05
N ARG A 108 -22.70 -19.67 6.33
CA ARG A 108 -23.73 -19.21 7.27
C ARG A 108 -24.19 -17.80 6.93
N VAL A 109 -23.27 -16.89 6.65
CA VAL A 109 -23.52 -15.50 6.23
C VAL A 109 -24.35 -15.49 4.95
N LEU A 110 -23.86 -16.14 3.88
CA LEU A 110 -24.54 -16.20 2.59
C LEU A 110 -25.94 -16.86 2.67
N LYS A 111 -26.13 -17.83 3.56
CA LYS A 111 -27.44 -18.47 3.78
C LYS A 111 -28.44 -17.47 4.37
N ASN A 112 -28.00 -16.59 5.24
CA ASN A 112 -28.84 -15.63 5.96
C ASN A 112 -28.97 -14.27 5.24
N SER A 113 -28.25 -14.05 4.13
CA SER A 113 -28.38 -12.88 3.26
C SER A 113 -29.64 -12.96 2.40
N THR A 114 -30.19 -11.79 2.02
CA THR A 114 -31.28 -11.73 1.03
C THR A 114 -30.79 -12.24 -0.34
N PRO A 115 -31.68 -12.65 -1.25
CA PRO A 115 -31.28 -13.09 -2.58
C PRO A 115 -30.53 -12.01 -3.36
N ASP A 116 -30.90 -10.73 -3.19
CA ASP A 116 -30.27 -9.60 -3.88
C ASP A 116 -28.89 -9.30 -3.31
N THR A 117 -28.75 -9.19 -1.99
CA THR A 117 -27.46 -9.03 -1.29
C THR A 117 -26.51 -10.18 -1.63
N ARG A 118 -26.98 -11.41 -1.58
CA ARG A 118 -26.17 -12.59 -1.94
C ARG A 118 -25.70 -12.56 -3.39
N LYS A 119 -26.53 -12.08 -4.30
CA LYS A 119 -26.15 -11.95 -5.72
C LYS A 119 -25.07 -10.91 -5.89
N LEU A 120 -25.18 -9.76 -5.22
CA LEU A 120 -24.16 -8.71 -5.23
C LEU A 120 -22.84 -9.22 -4.65
N ILE A 121 -22.85 -9.76 -3.44
CA ILE A 121 -21.66 -10.35 -2.80
C ILE A 121 -20.99 -11.38 -3.73
N ASN A 122 -21.75 -12.32 -4.30
CA ASN A 122 -21.16 -13.31 -5.22
C ASN A 122 -20.68 -12.71 -6.55
N GLN A 123 -21.11 -11.52 -6.92
CA GLN A 123 -20.58 -10.79 -8.07
C GLN A 123 -19.25 -10.13 -7.70
N PHE A 124 -19.16 -9.47 -6.56
CA PHE A 124 -18.01 -8.75 -6.09
C PHE A 124 -16.84 -9.69 -5.76
N LEU A 125 -17.07 -10.79 -5.08
CA LEU A 125 -16.10 -11.87 -4.83
C LEU A 125 -15.44 -12.48 -6.11
N LYS A 126 -15.86 -12.08 -7.30
CA LYS A 126 -15.25 -12.54 -8.56
C LYS A 126 -14.23 -11.57 -9.11
N TYR A 127 -14.21 -10.34 -8.63
CA TYR A 127 -13.21 -9.39 -9.07
C TYR A 127 -11.84 -9.80 -8.49
N PRO A 128 -10.76 -9.62 -9.27
CA PRO A 128 -9.43 -9.91 -8.76
C PRO A 128 -9.11 -9.04 -7.55
N GLU A 129 -8.48 -9.64 -6.55
CA GLU A 129 -7.91 -8.91 -5.41
C GLU A 129 -6.94 -7.83 -5.90
N GLY A 130 -6.92 -6.67 -5.24
CA GLY A 130 -6.11 -5.52 -5.63
C GLY A 130 -6.61 -4.80 -6.90
N SER A 131 -7.83 -5.06 -7.37
CA SER A 131 -8.42 -4.36 -8.51
C SER A 131 -9.44 -3.30 -8.08
N ALA A 132 -9.76 -2.33 -8.96
CA ALA A 132 -10.84 -1.37 -8.74
C ALA A 132 -12.19 -2.05 -8.41
N GLY A 133 -12.38 -3.26 -8.94
CA GLY A 133 -13.59 -4.05 -8.69
C GLY A 133 -13.66 -4.66 -7.29
N SER A 134 -12.51 -4.92 -6.61
CA SER A 134 -12.49 -5.46 -5.24
C SER A 134 -12.72 -4.37 -4.18
N ILE A 135 -12.29 -3.14 -4.45
CA ILE A 135 -12.38 -2.03 -3.49
C ILE A 135 -13.57 -1.09 -3.75
N MET A 136 -14.50 -1.42 -4.66
CA MET A 136 -15.64 -0.57 -4.98
C MET A 136 -16.86 -0.96 -4.19
N THR A 137 -17.73 0.01 -3.92
CA THR A 137 -19.07 -0.21 -3.38
C THR A 137 -20.17 -0.06 -4.45
N ALA A 138 -21.32 -0.71 -4.28
CA ALA A 138 -22.47 -0.61 -5.19
C ALA A 138 -23.48 0.48 -4.77
N GLU A 139 -23.29 1.08 -3.64
CA GLU A 139 -24.21 2.00 -2.97
C GLU A 139 -24.00 3.45 -3.40
N TYR A 140 -24.24 3.76 -4.67
CA TYR A 140 -24.13 5.10 -5.24
C TYR A 140 -25.48 5.71 -5.63
N VAL A 141 -25.51 7.05 -5.84
CA VAL A 141 -26.68 7.78 -6.35
C VAL A 141 -26.64 7.82 -7.87
N GLY A 142 -27.60 7.15 -8.50
CA GLY A 142 -27.78 7.16 -9.95
C GLY A 142 -28.94 8.06 -10.40
N LEU A 143 -28.66 9.06 -11.24
CA LEU A 143 -29.64 9.98 -11.80
C LEU A 143 -29.85 9.72 -13.30
N LYS A 144 -30.95 10.23 -13.83
CA LYS A 144 -31.25 10.16 -15.26
C LYS A 144 -31.05 11.53 -15.91
N LYS A 145 -30.47 11.57 -17.08
CA LYS A 145 -30.21 12.77 -17.87
C LYS A 145 -31.40 13.71 -18.04
N ARG A 146 -32.61 13.17 -18.07
CA ARG A 146 -33.86 13.94 -18.28
C ARG A 146 -34.47 14.52 -17.02
N MET A 147 -33.96 14.15 -15.85
CA MET A 147 -34.43 14.68 -14.57
C MET A 147 -34.13 16.18 -14.48
N THR A 148 -35.02 16.91 -13.81
CA THR A 148 -34.72 18.28 -13.38
C THR A 148 -33.94 18.26 -12.06
N VAL A 149 -33.34 19.38 -11.68
CA VAL A 149 -32.65 19.55 -10.41
C VAL A 149 -33.59 19.26 -9.23
N ASP A 150 -34.85 19.71 -9.29
CA ASP A 150 -35.86 19.43 -8.25
C ASP A 150 -36.14 17.92 -8.12
N GLU A 151 -36.32 17.24 -9.25
CA GLU A 151 -36.52 15.78 -9.27
C GLU A 151 -35.30 15.04 -8.75
N ALA A 152 -34.07 15.52 -9.03
CA ALA A 152 -32.85 14.97 -8.49
C ALA A 152 -32.76 15.11 -6.97
N PHE A 153 -33.08 16.29 -6.43
CA PHE A 153 -33.15 16.46 -4.96
C PHE A 153 -34.22 15.59 -4.32
N ALA A 154 -35.40 15.46 -4.93
CA ALA A 154 -36.44 14.57 -4.45
C ALA A 154 -35.98 13.09 -4.45
N TYR A 155 -35.22 12.68 -5.45
CA TYR A 155 -34.65 11.35 -5.56
C TYR A 155 -33.57 11.12 -4.48
N ILE A 156 -32.61 12.03 -4.32
CA ILE A 156 -31.54 11.96 -3.32
C ILE A 156 -32.13 11.87 -1.92
N ARG A 157 -33.09 12.73 -1.56
CA ARG A 157 -33.76 12.70 -0.23
C ARG A 157 -34.45 11.39 0.08
N ARG A 158 -34.92 10.68 -0.94
CA ARG A 158 -35.62 9.42 -0.76
C ARG A 158 -34.70 8.21 -0.70
N HIS A 159 -33.59 8.20 -1.44
CA HIS A 159 -32.74 7.04 -1.64
C HIS A 159 -31.29 7.24 -1.15
N GLY A 160 -30.91 8.46 -0.75
CA GLY A 160 -29.55 8.76 -0.38
C GLY A 160 -29.15 8.29 1.02
N VAL A 161 -30.11 7.89 1.85
CA VAL A 161 -29.83 7.38 3.22
C VAL A 161 -29.07 6.05 3.16
N ASP A 162 -29.39 5.22 2.16
CA ASP A 162 -28.77 3.89 1.99
C ASP A 162 -27.65 3.96 0.94
N LYS A 163 -26.95 5.09 0.82
CA LYS A 163 -25.87 5.29 -0.14
C LYS A 163 -24.59 5.71 0.57
N GLU A 164 -23.48 5.16 0.09
CA GLU A 164 -22.14 5.45 0.59
C GLU A 164 -21.88 6.96 0.59
N THR A 165 -22.13 7.60 -0.51
CA THR A 165 -22.04 9.04 -0.64
C THR A 165 -23.11 9.61 -1.54
N ILE A 166 -23.53 10.87 -1.22
CA ILE A 166 -24.42 11.67 -2.08
C ILE A 166 -23.69 12.83 -2.76
N TYR A 167 -22.41 13.09 -2.41
CA TYR A 167 -21.69 14.28 -2.89
C TYR A 167 -21.50 14.28 -4.40
N THR A 168 -21.30 13.10 -4.98
CA THR A 168 -21.23 12.90 -6.43
C THR A 168 -22.34 11.95 -6.87
N CYS A 169 -23.14 12.40 -7.82
CA CYS A 169 -24.22 11.61 -8.42
C CYS A 169 -23.87 11.26 -9.87
N TYR A 170 -24.19 10.04 -10.27
CA TYR A 170 -23.80 9.48 -11.56
C TYR A 170 -24.97 9.45 -12.53
N VAL A 171 -24.80 10.07 -13.70
CA VAL A 171 -25.86 10.15 -14.70
C VAL A 171 -25.72 8.97 -15.66
N MET A 172 -26.79 8.16 -15.75
CA MET A 172 -26.80 6.93 -16.53
C MET A 172 -28.00 6.85 -17.46
N ASP A 173 -27.83 6.09 -18.55
CA ASP A 173 -28.91 5.67 -19.42
C ASP A 173 -29.72 4.48 -18.85
N ALA A 174 -30.71 4.00 -19.61
CA ALA A 174 -31.53 2.85 -19.23
C ALA A 174 -30.75 1.52 -19.17
N LYS A 175 -29.57 1.44 -19.77
CA LYS A 175 -28.67 0.29 -19.76
C LYS A 175 -27.57 0.39 -18.71
N ARG A 176 -27.62 1.41 -17.84
CA ARG A 176 -26.61 1.76 -16.85
C ARG A 176 -25.30 2.27 -17.47
N THR A 177 -25.27 2.65 -18.75
CA THR A 177 -24.08 3.27 -19.35
C THR A 177 -23.85 4.62 -18.70
N LEU A 178 -22.62 4.87 -18.22
CA LEU A 178 -22.24 6.13 -17.60
C LEU A 178 -22.16 7.23 -18.64
N GLU A 179 -23.04 8.26 -18.53
CA GLU A 179 -23.11 9.41 -19.45
C GLU A 179 -22.45 10.67 -18.86
N GLY A 180 -22.38 10.79 -17.54
CA GLY A 180 -21.81 11.96 -16.89
C GLY A 180 -21.88 11.89 -15.37
N VAL A 181 -21.36 12.92 -14.71
CA VAL A 181 -21.44 13.12 -13.27
C VAL A 181 -22.00 14.50 -12.97
N VAL A 182 -22.67 14.63 -11.82
CA VAL A 182 -23.13 15.92 -11.29
C VAL A 182 -22.90 15.90 -9.76
N THR A 183 -22.30 16.95 -9.22
CA THR A 183 -22.11 17.06 -7.79
C THR A 183 -23.32 17.68 -7.11
N VAL A 184 -23.54 17.40 -5.82
CA VAL A 184 -24.58 18.10 -5.03
C VAL A 184 -24.34 19.61 -5.04
N LYS A 185 -23.09 20.07 -5.11
CA LYS A 185 -22.75 21.47 -5.28
C LYS A 185 -23.34 22.03 -6.58
N ASP A 186 -23.21 21.31 -7.70
CA ASP A 186 -23.78 21.77 -8.98
C ASP A 186 -25.30 21.84 -8.91
N LEU A 187 -25.94 20.83 -8.30
CA LEU A 187 -27.40 20.86 -8.07
C LEU A 187 -27.85 22.08 -7.23
N LEU A 188 -27.10 22.47 -6.21
CA LEU A 188 -27.40 23.62 -5.35
C LEU A 188 -27.21 24.96 -6.07
N MET A 189 -26.33 25.01 -7.06
CA MET A 189 -25.99 26.25 -7.77
C MET A 189 -26.87 26.51 -9.02
N HIS A 190 -27.69 25.54 -9.44
CA HIS A 190 -28.54 25.65 -10.62
C HIS A 190 -30.03 25.76 -10.25
N PRO A 191 -30.88 26.38 -11.12
CA PRO A 191 -32.32 26.47 -10.91
C PRO A 191 -32.98 25.09 -10.84
N TYR A 192 -34.07 25.00 -10.08
CA TYR A 192 -34.79 23.73 -9.89
C TYR A 192 -35.36 23.13 -11.18
N GLU A 193 -35.69 23.98 -12.18
CA GLU A 193 -36.24 23.59 -13.46
C GLU A 193 -35.17 23.14 -14.45
N GLU A 194 -33.89 23.39 -14.16
CA GLU A 194 -32.78 23.00 -15.05
C GLU A 194 -32.68 21.48 -15.16
N VAL A 195 -32.35 21.01 -16.37
CA VAL A 195 -32.27 19.58 -16.68
C VAL A 195 -30.83 19.09 -16.39
N ILE A 196 -30.69 17.96 -15.70
CA ILE A 196 -29.41 17.35 -15.33
C ILE A 196 -28.47 17.19 -16.54
N GLY A 197 -29.01 16.82 -17.70
CA GLY A 197 -28.24 16.67 -18.93
C GLY A 197 -27.52 17.93 -19.41
N ASN A 198 -27.97 19.13 -18.99
CA ASN A 198 -27.34 20.41 -19.36
C ASN A 198 -26.21 20.81 -18.40
N ILE A 199 -26.24 20.31 -17.16
CA ILE A 199 -25.32 20.71 -16.09
C ILE A 199 -24.29 19.64 -15.73
N MET A 200 -24.52 18.40 -16.16
CA MET A 200 -23.60 17.28 -15.90
C MET A 200 -22.26 17.47 -16.61
N ASP A 201 -21.19 17.07 -15.98
CA ASP A 201 -19.89 16.90 -16.64
C ASP A 201 -19.86 15.56 -17.38
N THR A 202 -19.54 15.62 -18.67
CA THR A 202 -19.41 14.44 -19.53
C THR A 202 -17.97 13.92 -19.64
N HIS A 203 -16.98 14.68 -19.16
CA HIS A 203 -15.57 14.29 -19.11
C HIS A 203 -15.27 13.55 -17.82
N VAL A 204 -15.90 12.40 -17.65
CA VAL A 204 -15.83 11.62 -16.41
C VAL A 204 -14.53 10.85 -16.33
N ILE A 205 -13.76 11.10 -15.26
CA ILE A 205 -12.66 10.24 -14.84
C ILE A 205 -13.29 9.00 -14.22
N LYS A 206 -12.85 7.82 -14.65
CA LYS A 206 -13.42 6.53 -14.23
C LYS A 206 -12.36 5.44 -14.26
N ALA A 207 -12.56 4.39 -13.50
CA ALA A 207 -11.79 3.16 -13.56
C ALA A 207 -12.60 2.03 -14.21
N VAL A 208 -11.92 1.05 -14.77
CA VAL A 208 -12.51 -0.23 -15.17
C VAL A 208 -12.35 -1.23 -14.02
N THR A 209 -13.29 -2.16 -13.85
CA THR A 209 -13.27 -3.14 -12.76
C THR A 209 -11.98 -3.96 -12.63
N THR A 210 -11.16 -4.00 -13.67
CA THR A 210 -9.88 -4.73 -13.71
C THR A 210 -8.65 -3.84 -13.54
N ASP A 211 -8.82 -2.53 -13.41
CA ASP A 211 -7.71 -1.61 -13.19
C ASP A 211 -7.12 -1.86 -11.80
N ASP A 212 -5.82 -1.66 -11.68
CA ASP A 212 -5.08 -1.83 -10.43
C ASP A 212 -5.51 -0.79 -9.38
N GLN A 213 -5.61 -1.20 -8.13
CA GLN A 213 -5.98 -0.31 -7.03
C GLN A 213 -4.99 0.84 -6.82
N GLU A 214 -3.69 0.62 -7.12
CA GLU A 214 -2.67 1.68 -7.06
C GLU A 214 -2.93 2.75 -8.13
N GLU A 215 -3.33 2.38 -9.37
CA GLU A 215 -3.71 3.31 -10.43
C GLU A 215 -4.98 4.11 -10.05
N VAL A 216 -5.93 3.46 -9.37
CA VAL A 216 -7.11 4.12 -8.81
C VAL A 216 -6.69 5.16 -7.79
N ALA A 217 -5.85 4.81 -6.83
CA ALA A 217 -5.35 5.71 -5.78
C ALA A 217 -4.56 6.90 -6.38
N GLU A 218 -3.76 6.67 -7.43
CA GLU A 218 -3.09 7.74 -8.15
C GLU A 218 -4.09 8.71 -8.81
N SER A 219 -5.19 8.19 -9.36
CA SER A 219 -6.25 9.01 -9.95
C SER A 219 -6.92 9.92 -8.92
N PHE A 220 -7.20 9.43 -7.71
CA PHE A 220 -7.72 10.26 -6.63
C PHE A 220 -6.78 11.40 -6.26
N ARG A 221 -5.50 11.11 -6.10
CA ARG A 221 -4.47 12.11 -5.78
C ARG A 221 -4.29 13.15 -6.90
N LYS A 222 -4.36 12.71 -8.16
CA LYS A 222 -4.12 13.57 -9.32
C LYS A 222 -5.25 14.54 -9.61
N TYR A 223 -6.48 14.11 -9.35
CA TYR A 223 -7.69 14.85 -9.71
C TYR A 223 -8.48 15.35 -8.51
N ASP A 224 -7.95 15.18 -7.28
CA ASP A 224 -8.60 15.58 -6.01
C ASP A 224 -10.03 15.05 -5.90
N LEU A 225 -10.21 13.75 -6.20
CA LEU A 225 -11.53 13.12 -6.22
C LEU A 225 -12.01 12.77 -4.81
N LEU A 226 -13.31 12.82 -4.59
CA LEU A 226 -13.99 12.29 -3.40
C LEU A 226 -14.58 10.90 -3.67
N SER A 227 -14.94 10.62 -4.91
CA SER A 227 -15.37 9.30 -5.37
C SER A 227 -15.09 9.13 -6.86
N LEU A 228 -14.83 7.90 -7.28
CA LEU A 228 -14.50 7.53 -8.65
C LEU A 228 -15.47 6.45 -9.14
N PRO A 229 -16.17 6.65 -10.26
CA PRO A 229 -17.03 5.62 -10.82
C PRO A 229 -16.21 4.48 -11.44
N VAL A 230 -16.62 3.25 -11.13
CA VAL A 230 -16.07 2.01 -11.69
C VAL A 230 -17.03 1.44 -12.70
N VAL A 231 -16.53 1.20 -13.90
CA VAL A 231 -17.33 0.69 -15.02
C VAL A 231 -16.84 -0.69 -15.50
N ASP A 232 -17.74 -1.44 -16.13
CA ASP A 232 -17.34 -2.64 -16.86
C ASP A 232 -16.76 -2.29 -18.25
N HIS A 233 -16.30 -3.29 -19.00
CA HIS A 233 -15.77 -3.12 -20.35
C HIS A 233 -16.78 -2.57 -21.36
N GLU A 234 -18.09 -2.59 -21.05
CA GLU A 234 -19.17 -2.00 -21.86
C GLU A 234 -19.53 -0.58 -21.41
N ASN A 235 -18.73 0.03 -20.52
CA ASN A 235 -18.95 1.35 -19.91
C ASN A 235 -20.24 1.44 -19.08
N ARG A 236 -20.70 0.33 -18.49
CA ARG A 236 -21.81 0.36 -17.54
C ARG A 236 -21.25 0.60 -16.14
N LEU A 237 -21.90 1.49 -15.41
CA LEU A 237 -21.53 1.76 -14.03
C LEU A 237 -21.85 0.53 -13.15
N VAL A 238 -20.82 -0.02 -12.51
CA VAL A 238 -20.92 -1.19 -11.64
C VAL A 238 -20.90 -0.76 -10.18
N GLY A 239 -20.01 0.14 -9.83
CA GLY A 239 -19.81 0.65 -8.47
C GLY A 239 -19.10 1.99 -8.46
N ILE A 240 -18.69 2.40 -7.29
CA ILE A 240 -17.83 3.56 -7.03
C ILE A 240 -16.77 3.17 -6.03
N VAL A 241 -15.63 3.83 -6.09
CA VAL A 241 -14.62 3.82 -5.02
C VAL A 241 -14.69 5.17 -4.31
N THR A 242 -14.54 5.21 -3.01
CA THR A 242 -14.58 6.43 -2.20
C THR A 242 -13.18 6.80 -1.69
N VAL A 243 -13.02 8.01 -1.18
CA VAL A 243 -11.70 8.53 -0.79
C VAL A 243 -11.18 7.87 0.48
N ASP A 244 -12.04 7.44 1.38
CA ASP A 244 -11.72 6.71 2.62
C ASP A 244 -11.10 5.35 2.29
N ASP A 245 -11.73 4.54 1.43
CA ASP A 245 -11.16 3.27 0.95
C ASP A 245 -9.81 3.47 0.26
N VAL A 246 -9.68 4.53 -0.54
CA VAL A 246 -8.42 4.86 -1.20
C VAL A 246 -7.31 5.23 -0.22
N VAL A 247 -7.64 5.87 0.92
CA VAL A 247 -6.64 6.14 1.97
C VAL A 247 -6.09 4.83 2.53
N ASP A 248 -6.94 3.84 2.77
CA ASP A 248 -6.53 2.52 3.26
C ASP A 248 -5.70 1.77 2.20
N VAL A 249 -6.11 1.81 0.93
CA VAL A 249 -5.31 1.28 -0.19
C VAL A 249 -3.91 1.92 -0.23
N MET A 250 -3.82 3.25 -0.11
CA MET A 250 -2.53 3.95 -0.11
C MET A 250 -1.63 3.54 1.06
N GLU A 251 -2.20 3.24 2.23
CA GLU A 251 -1.45 2.74 3.39
C GLU A 251 -0.97 1.29 3.17
N GLN A 252 -1.84 0.45 2.61
CA GLN A 252 -1.51 -0.94 2.26
C GLN A 252 -0.39 -1.01 1.22
N GLU A 253 -0.50 -0.28 0.11
CA GLU A 253 0.51 -0.21 -0.95
C GLU A 253 1.85 0.32 -0.42
N ALA A 254 1.82 1.38 0.40
CA ALA A 254 3.03 1.90 1.02
C ALA A 254 3.69 0.86 1.94
N THR A 255 2.91 0.08 2.69
CA THR A 255 3.41 -0.98 3.57
C THR A 255 4.00 -2.13 2.75
N GLU A 256 3.32 -2.53 1.67
CA GLU A 256 3.79 -3.56 0.75
C GLU A 256 5.13 -3.15 0.11
N ASP A 257 5.24 -1.92 -0.36
CA ASP A 257 6.46 -1.34 -0.91
C ASP A 257 7.61 -1.40 0.09
N PHE A 258 7.38 -1.01 1.36
CA PHE A 258 8.39 -1.09 2.41
C PHE A 258 8.85 -2.53 2.65
N GLU A 259 7.94 -3.49 2.68
CA GLU A 259 8.27 -4.91 2.88
C GLU A 259 9.07 -5.47 1.69
N LYS A 260 8.66 -5.17 0.45
CA LYS A 260 9.39 -5.54 -0.77
C LYS A 260 10.78 -4.89 -0.81
N MET A 261 10.88 -3.61 -0.46
CA MET A 261 12.17 -2.89 -0.38
C MET A 261 13.10 -3.47 0.69
N ALA A 262 12.57 -4.11 1.72
CA ALA A 262 13.34 -4.84 2.74
C ALA A 262 13.62 -6.30 2.35
N ALA A 263 13.31 -6.72 1.12
CA ALA A 263 13.39 -8.10 0.63
C ALA A 263 12.60 -9.06 1.54
N MET A 264 11.35 -8.72 1.80
CA MET A 264 10.35 -9.56 2.48
C MET A 264 9.18 -9.82 1.54
N LEU A 265 8.44 -10.88 1.78
CA LEU A 265 7.13 -11.06 1.16
C LEU A 265 6.10 -10.25 1.96
N PRO A 266 5.12 -9.62 1.29
CA PRO A 266 4.08 -8.84 1.95
C PRO A 266 3.32 -9.64 3.00
N SER A 267 2.83 -8.94 4.03
CA SER A 267 2.06 -9.51 5.13
C SER A 267 0.72 -8.79 5.24
N GLU A 268 -0.37 -9.51 5.06
CA GLU A 268 -1.74 -8.99 5.19
C GLU A 268 -2.13 -8.62 6.63
N LYS A 269 -1.38 -9.12 7.62
CA LYS A 269 -1.70 -8.93 9.05
C LYS A 269 -0.70 -8.03 9.76
N PRO A 270 -1.16 -7.20 10.72
CA PRO A 270 -0.28 -6.43 11.59
C PRO A 270 0.79 -7.29 12.25
N TYR A 271 1.98 -6.76 12.43
CA TYR A 271 3.15 -7.47 12.93
C TYR A 271 2.90 -8.27 14.23
N LEU A 272 2.19 -7.67 15.19
CA LEU A 272 1.91 -8.32 16.49
C LEU A 272 0.85 -9.44 16.38
N LYS A 273 0.00 -9.41 15.37
CA LYS A 273 -1.04 -10.44 15.12
C LYS A 273 -0.49 -11.57 14.21
N THR A 274 0.64 -11.36 13.54
CA THR A 274 1.24 -12.35 12.63
C THR A 274 2.05 -13.39 13.42
N GLY A 275 1.79 -14.67 13.16
CA GLY A 275 2.49 -15.77 13.82
C GLY A 275 3.97 -15.84 13.45
N VAL A 276 4.83 -16.24 14.41
CA VAL A 276 6.31 -16.28 14.25
C VAL A 276 6.74 -17.13 13.03
N PHE A 277 6.08 -18.24 12.76
CA PHE A 277 6.39 -19.09 11.59
C PHE A 277 6.04 -18.43 10.26
N ALA A 278 4.96 -17.65 10.19
CA ALA A 278 4.60 -16.87 9.01
C ALA A 278 5.63 -15.77 8.75
N LEU A 279 5.98 -14.99 9.76
CA LEU A 279 7.05 -13.99 9.67
C LEU A 279 8.39 -14.59 9.23
N ALA A 280 8.75 -15.77 9.75
CA ALA A 280 9.98 -16.45 9.35
C ALA A 280 9.90 -16.90 7.87
N LYS A 281 8.78 -17.43 7.43
CA LYS A 281 8.55 -17.85 6.03
C LYS A 281 8.68 -16.67 5.06
N ASN A 282 8.06 -15.53 5.37
CA ASN A 282 8.06 -14.34 4.51
C ASN A 282 9.48 -13.75 4.33
N ARG A 283 10.36 -13.95 5.29
CA ARG A 283 11.77 -13.48 5.22
C ARG A 283 12.71 -14.52 4.61
N LEU A 284 12.45 -15.80 4.85
CA LEU A 284 13.41 -16.89 4.53
C LEU A 284 13.66 -17.01 3.03
N ALA A 285 12.65 -16.88 2.19
CA ALA A 285 12.77 -17.05 0.74
C ALA A 285 13.81 -16.08 0.15
N TRP A 286 13.71 -14.80 0.46
CA TRP A 286 14.65 -13.78 0.01
C TRP A 286 16.04 -13.93 0.62
N LEU A 287 16.14 -14.26 1.92
CA LEU A 287 17.42 -14.51 2.57
C LEU A 287 18.19 -15.66 1.93
N LEU A 288 17.49 -16.72 1.48
CA LEU A 288 18.11 -17.83 0.75
C LEU A 288 18.63 -17.38 -0.63
N ILE A 289 17.86 -16.58 -1.37
CA ILE A 289 18.29 -16.02 -2.66
C ILE A 289 19.54 -15.17 -2.48
N LEU A 290 19.53 -14.26 -1.50
CA LEU A 290 20.66 -13.38 -1.20
C LEU A 290 21.90 -14.17 -0.73
N MET A 291 21.70 -15.21 0.07
CA MET A 291 22.78 -16.10 0.50
C MET A 291 23.44 -16.80 -0.70
N VAL A 292 22.66 -17.33 -1.64
CA VAL A 292 23.21 -17.94 -2.86
C VAL A 292 23.92 -16.90 -3.71
N SER A 293 23.37 -15.71 -3.86
CA SER A 293 23.99 -14.60 -4.59
C SER A 293 25.33 -14.17 -3.96
N SER A 294 25.45 -14.17 -2.64
CA SER A 294 26.69 -13.83 -1.94
C SER A 294 27.83 -14.85 -2.18
N MET A 295 27.50 -16.10 -2.57
CA MET A 295 28.51 -17.10 -2.97
C MET A 295 29.25 -16.68 -4.25
N ILE A 296 28.62 -15.89 -5.13
CA ILE A 296 29.25 -15.32 -6.33
C ILE A 296 30.36 -14.35 -5.89
N THR A 297 30.07 -13.48 -4.94
CA THR A 297 31.03 -12.53 -4.35
C THR A 297 32.22 -13.27 -3.71
N GLY A 298 31.96 -14.36 -2.98
CA GLY A 298 33.01 -15.24 -2.44
C GLY A 298 33.89 -15.88 -3.52
N SER A 299 33.30 -16.29 -4.65
CA SER A 299 34.04 -16.87 -5.78
C SER A 299 34.93 -15.83 -6.48
N ILE A 300 34.46 -14.58 -6.57
CA ILE A 300 35.27 -13.46 -7.09
C ILE A 300 36.47 -13.22 -6.17
N LEU A 301 36.24 -13.18 -4.85
CA LEU A 301 37.31 -13.01 -3.85
C LEU A 301 38.37 -14.08 -3.97
N ALA A 302 37.96 -15.35 -4.06
CA ALA A 302 38.88 -16.49 -4.22
C ALA A 302 39.76 -16.40 -5.47
N LYS A 303 39.23 -15.82 -6.59
CA LYS A 303 40.00 -15.64 -7.81
C LYS A 303 41.20 -14.69 -7.65
N TYR A 304 41.12 -13.74 -6.69
CA TYR A 304 42.20 -12.78 -6.43
C TYR A 304 43.05 -13.14 -5.21
N GLU A 305 43.00 -14.36 -4.71
CA GLU A 305 43.78 -14.85 -3.55
C GLU A 305 45.29 -14.60 -3.72
N ALA A 306 45.82 -14.75 -4.94
CA ALA A 306 47.24 -14.50 -5.26
C ALA A 306 47.65 -13.03 -4.98
N ALA A 307 46.76 -12.07 -5.26
CA ALA A 307 47.00 -10.65 -4.98
C ALA A 307 47.08 -10.34 -3.49
N PHE A 308 46.29 -11.05 -2.68
CA PHE A 308 46.34 -10.93 -1.21
C PHE A 308 47.63 -11.50 -0.62
N ALA A 309 48.15 -12.54 -1.21
CA ALA A 309 49.45 -13.09 -0.76
C ALA A 309 50.59 -12.12 -0.97
N VAL A 310 50.53 -11.27 -1.99
CA VAL A 310 51.55 -10.23 -2.25
C VAL A 310 51.35 -9.00 -1.36
N ILE A 311 50.12 -8.50 -1.24
CA ILE A 311 49.79 -7.32 -0.41
C ILE A 311 48.56 -7.65 0.49
N PRO A 312 48.77 -8.27 1.67
CA PRO A 312 47.65 -8.64 2.57
C PRO A 312 46.79 -7.47 3.01
N LEU A 313 47.35 -6.26 2.99
CA LEU A 313 46.65 -5.02 3.38
C LEU A 313 45.45 -4.72 2.49
N LEU A 314 45.41 -5.23 1.25
CA LEU A 314 44.28 -5.04 0.32
C LEU A 314 42.97 -5.58 0.90
N VAL A 315 43.00 -6.66 1.67
CA VAL A 315 41.81 -7.26 2.26
C VAL A 315 41.12 -6.33 3.25
N THR A 316 41.88 -5.49 3.95
CA THR A 316 41.34 -4.59 4.99
C THR A 316 40.44 -3.49 4.45
N PHE A 317 40.53 -3.18 3.16
CA PHE A 317 39.70 -2.14 2.50
C PHE A 317 38.43 -2.67 1.85
N ILE A 318 38.31 -4.00 1.73
CA ILE A 318 37.12 -4.63 1.12
C ILE A 318 35.81 -4.19 1.82
N PRO A 319 35.67 -4.30 3.17
CA PRO A 319 34.43 -3.93 3.83
C PRO A 319 34.07 -2.45 3.62
N MET A 320 35.05 -1.56 3.59
CA MET A 320 34.79 -0.15 3.34
C MET A 320 34.26 0.10 1.93
N LEU A 321 34.82 -0.57 0.92
CA LEU A 321 34.40 -0.40 -0.48
C LEU A 321 33.02 -0.99 -0.73
N THR A 322 32.74 -2.20 -0.23
CA THR A 322 31.46 -2.89 -0.41
C THR A 322 30.36 -2.14 0.35
N ASP A 323 30.57 -1.84 1.63
CA ASP A 323 29.58 -1.12 2.44
C ASP A 323 29.25 0.28 1.86
N THR A 324 30.28 1.08 1.51
CA THR A 324 30.06 2.39 0.93
C THR A 324 29.37 2.28 -0.45
N GLY A 325 29.75 1.31 -1.26
CA GLY A 325 29.12 1.06 -2.55
C GLY A 325 27.66 0.64 -2.40
N GLY A 326 27.38 -0.36 -1.56
CA GLY A 326 26.04 -0.83 -1.27
C GLY A 326 25.12 0.29 -0.78
N ASN A 327 25.59 1.09 0.18
CA ASN A 327 24.84 2.24 0.70
C ASN A 327 24.61 3.32 -0.37
N ALA A 328 25.59 3.62 -1.21
CA ALA A 328 25.45 4.59 -2.29
C ALA A 328 24.43 4.15 -3.35
N GLY A 329 24.42 2.86 -3.68
CA GLY A 329 23.46 2.27 -4.63
C GLY A 329 22.03 2.25 -4.04
N SER A 330 21.90 1.82 -2.79
CA SER A 330 20.62 1.79 -2.07
C SER A 330 19.97 3.16 -1.95
N GLN A 331 20.78 4.22 -1.65
CA GLN A 331 20.27 5.60 -1.62
C GLN A 331 19.67 6.01 -2.96
N SER A 332 20.34 5.70 -4.07
CA SER A 332 19.83 6.04 -5.40
C SER A 332 18.58 5.24 -5.73
N SER A 333 18.57 3.94 -5.47
CA SER A 333 17.40 3.09 -5.73
C SER A 333 16.17 3.54 -4.95
N THR A 334 16.30 3.77 -3.64
CA THR A 334 15.19 4.24 -2.81
C THR A 334 14.58 5.55 -3.33
N MET A 335 15.44 6.50 -3.77
CA MET A 335 14.95 7.77 -4.32
C MET A 335 14.24 7.58 -5.67
N ILE A 336 14.72 6.67 -6.51
CA ILE A 336 14.10 6.40 -7.81
C ILE A 336 12.79 5.62 -7.65
N ILE A 337 12.77 4.57 -6.84
CA ILE A 337 11.54 3.80 -6.52
C ILE A 337 10.47 4.78 -5.99
N ARG A 338 10.83 5.61 -5.01
CA ARG A 338 9.89 6.60 -4.47
C ARG A 338 9.42 7.61 -5.53
N GLY A 339 10.35 8.09 -6.38
CA GLY A 339 10.01 9.01 -7.47
C GLY A 339 9.05 8.39 -8.50
N MET A 340 9.16 7.08 -8.72
CA MET A 340 8.26 6.33 -9.60
C MET A 340 6.89 6.13 -8.94
N ALA A 341 6.85 5.72 -7.68
CA ALA A 341 5.61 5.52 -6.92
C ALA A 341 4.78 6.81 -6.74
N VAL A 342 5.42 7.98 -6.74
CA VAL A 342 4.71 9.28 -6.69
C VAL A 342 4.49 9.92 -8.06
N GLY A 343 4.86 9.25 -9.16
CA GLY A 343 4.68 9.76 -10.52
C GLY A 343 5.61 10.91 -10.91
N GLU A 344 6.72 11.15 -10.15
CA GLU A 344 7.74 12.16 -10.49
C GLU A 344 8.74 11.67 -11.55
N ILE A 345 8.91 10.37 -11.69
CA ILE A 345 9.85 9.70 -12.59
C ILE A 345 9.10 8.66 -13.41
N GLU A 346 9.19 8.78 -14.73
CA GLU A 346 8.66 7.80 -15.67
C GLU A 346 9.82 7.01 -16.31
N ALA A 347 9.52 5.83 -16.88
CA ALA A 347 10.50 5.00 -17.59
C ALA A 347 11.22 5.76 -18.73
N GLY A 348 10.56 6.75 -19.35
CA GLY A 348 11.14 7.61 -20.37
C GLY A 348 12.25 8.54 -19.88
N ASP A 349 12.34 8.79 -18.57
CA ASP A 349 13.32 9.70 -17.97
C ASP A 349 14.67 9.07 -17.67
N ILE A 350 14.89 7.78 -18.01
CA ILE A 350 16.12 7.03 -17.67
C ILE A 350 17.41 7.79 -17.97
N LEU A 351 17.53 8.46 -19.10
CA LEU A 351 18.75 9.21 -19.45
C LEU A 351 18.94 10.48 -18.60
N ARG A 352 17.85 11.13 -18.21
CA ARG A 352 17.89 12.32 -17.33
C ARG A 352 18.29 11.92 -15.92
N VAL A 353 17.69 10.85 -15.42
CA VAL A 353 17.97 10.27 -14.10
C VAL A 353 19.44 9.81 -14.05
N LEU A 354 19.87 9.02 -15.02
CA LEU A 354 21.25 8.54 -15.12
C LEU A 354 22.26 9.70 -15.12
N TRP A 355 22.03 10.74 -15.93
CA TRP A 355 22.90 11.90 -15.97
C TRP A 355 22.92 12.69 -14.66
N LYS A 356 21.81 12.75 -13.95
CA LYS A 356 21.71 13.38 -12.63
C LYS A 356 22.48 12.58 -11.59
N GLU A 357 22.24 11.28 -11.49
CA GLU A 357 22.90 10.38 -10.53
C GLU A 357 24.41 10.26 -10.78
N LEU A 358 24.84 10.28 -12.03
CA LEU A 358 26.27 10.26 -12.37
C LEU A 358 26.98 11.51 -11.84
N ARG A 359 26.39 12.70 -11.97
CA ARG A 359 26.93 13.94 -11.39
C ARG A 359 26.96 13.90 -9.86
N VAL A 360 25.90 13.41 -9.23
CA VAL A 360 25.85 13.20 -7.78
C VAL A 360 26.94 12.22 -7.36
N GLY A 361 27.11 11.11 -8.09
CA GLY A 361 28.15 10.11 -7.86
C GLY A 361 29.57 10.67 -7.92
N VAL A 362 29.85 11.53 -8.90
CA VAL A 362 31.18 12.24 -8.99
C VAL A 362 31.40 13.12 -7.77
N ILE A 363 30.41 13.95 -7.41
CA ILE A 363 30.56 14.88 -6.26
C ILE A 363 30.79 14.10 -4.97
N VAL A 364 29.91 13.11 -4.69
CA VAL A 364 29.99 12.28 -3.48
C VAL A 364 31.26 11.45 -3.46
N GLY A 365 31.60 10.80 -4.58
CA GLY A 365 32.80 9.97 -4.69
C GLY A 365 34.08 10.75 -4.52
N VAL A 366 34.21 11.99 -5.07
CA VAL A 366 35.37 12.85 -4.88
C VAL A 366 35.49 13.31 -3.43
N LEU A 367 34.40 13.72 -2.79
CA LEU A 367 34.40 14.14 -1.39
C LEU A 367 34.80 12.99 -0.46
N LEU A 368 34.18 11.83 -0.62
CA LEU A 368 34.52 10.62 0.16
C LEU A 368 35.96 10.19 -0.11
N GLY A 369 36.39 10.23 -1.38
CA GLY A 369 37.76 9.90 -1.77
C GLY A 369 38.76 10.81 -1.14
N LEU A 370 38.51 12.13 -1.08
CA LEU A 370 39.39 13.10 -0.44
C LEU A 370 39.59 12.84 1.06
N VAL A 371 38.45 12.66 1.76
CA VAL A 371 38.45 12.35 3.21
C VAL A 371 39.18 11.03 3.48
N ASN A 372 38.91 10.00 2.68
CA ASN A 372 39.55 8.71 2.79
C ASN A 372 41.06 8.78 2.48
N TYR A 373 41.45 9.52 1.46
CA TYR A 373 42.89 9.71 1.11
C TYR A 373 43.68 10.32 2.26
N ILE A 374 43.18 11.40 2.89
CA ILE A 374 43.80 12.03 4.03
C ILE A 374 43.95 11.02 5.20
N GLN A 375 42.90 10.26 5.49
CA GLN A 375 42.94 9.26 6.53
C GLN A 375 43.96 8.16 6.25
N LEU A 376 44.02 7.67 5.02
CA LEU A 376 44.90 6.57 4.62
C LEU A 376 46.37 6.97 4.64
N VAL A 377 46.72 8.17 4.14
CA VAL A 377 48.11 8.70 4.16
C VAL A 377 48.63 8.86 5.59
N ILE A 378 47.79 9.29 6.51
CA ILE A 378 48.16 9.41 7.92
C ILE A 378 48.37 8.00 8.53
N ARG A 379 47.54 7.03 8.19
CA ARG A 379 47.58 5.67 8.80
C ARG A 379 48.63 4.76 8.18
N PHE A 380 48.99 4.96 6.89
CA PHE A 380 49.89 4.12 6.14
C PHE A 380 50.97 4.98 5.43
N PRO A 381 51.87 5.66 6.16
CA PRO A 381 52.89 6.49 5.59
C PRO A 381 53.83 5.66 4.73
N GLY A 382 54.18 6.21 3.54
CA GLY A 382 55.06 5.56 2.56
C GLY A 382 54.35 4.56 1.61
N GLN A 383 53.03 4.42 1.70
CA GLN A 383 52.24 3.57 0.81
C GLN A 383 51.29 4.39 -0.08
N GLU A 384 51.75 5.45 -0.65
CA GLU A 384 50.93 6.42 -1.38
C GLU A 384 50.19 5.80 -2.56
N MET A 385 50.86 4.88 -3.32
CA MET A 385 50.20 4.18 -4.45
C MET A 385 49.07 3.29 -4.01
N LEU A 386 49.19 2.62 -2.86
CA LEU A 386 48.12 1.84 -2.27
C LEU A 386 46.93 2.75 -1.88
N CYS A 387 47.23 3.87 -1.20
CA CYS A 387 46.21 4.84 -0.81
C CYS A 387 45.45 5.39 -2.02
N LEU A 388 46.19 5.73 -3.10
CA LEU A 388 45.60 6.21 -4.34
C LEU A 388 44.73 5.12 -5.01
N THR A 389 45.19 3.88 -5.02
CA THR A 389 44.42 2.74 -5.57
C THR A 389 43.10 2.58 -4.87
N VAL A 390 43.11 2.62 -3.52
CA VAL A 390 41.88 2.48 -2.72
C VAL A 390 40.92 3.62 -2.98
N VAL A 391 41.41 4.88 -3.06
CA VAL A 391 40.56 6.05 -3.31
C VAL A 391 39.98 6.05 -4.73
N LEU A 392 40.74 5.67 -5.73
CA LEU A 392 40.23 5.56 -7.11
C LEU A 392 39.19 4.42 -7.21
N SER A 393 39.41 3.32 -6.49
CA SER A 393 38.44 2.24 -6.41
C SER A 393 37.14 2.66 -5.72
N LEU A 394 37.25 3.45 -4.62
CA LEU A 394 36.08 4.02 -3.95
C LEU A 394 35.27 4.94 -4.84
N LEU A 395 35.94 5.84 -5.56
CA LEU A 395 35.29 6.75 -6.51
C LEU A 395 34.54 5.96 -7.59
N ALA A 396 35.24 5.00 -8.23
CA ALA A 396 34.64 4.18 -9.27
C ALA A 396 33.47 3.34 -8.75
N THR A 397 33.60 2.76 -7.54
CA THR A 397 32.55 2.01 -6.88
C THR A 397 31.30 2.87 -6.63
N VAL A 398 31.46 4.08 -6.04
CA VAL A 398 30.33 4.98 -5.76
C VAL A 398 29.62 5.40 -7.04
N MET A 399 30.36 5.75 -8.09
CA MET A 399 29.77 6.13 -9.37
C MET A 399 28.95 4.98 -9.98
N LEU A 400 29.50 3.78 -9.96
CA LEU A 400 28.88 2.61 -10.56
C LEU A 400 27.69 2.12 -9.73
N ALA A 401 27.81 2.17 -8.40
CA ALA A 401 26.74 1.85 -7.47
C ALA A 401 25.50 2.74 -7.68
N LYS A 402 25.71 4.06 -7.81
CA LYS A 402 24.63 5.00 -8.11
C LYS A 402 24.00 4.76 -9.49
N THR A 403 24.82 4.41 -10.47
CA THR A 403 24.34 4.04 -11.81
C THR A 403 23.46 2.77 -11.75
N ILE A 404 23.92 1.71 -11.07
CA ILE A 404 23.16 0.48 -10.90
C ILE A 404 21.88 0.76 -10.13
N GLY A 405 21.96 1.49 -9.01
CA GLY A 405 20.85 1.83 -8.15
C GLY A 405 19.74 2.61 -8.86
N CYS A 406 20.08 3.49 -9.81
CA CYS A 406 19.06 4.23 -10.55
C CYS A 406 18.51 3.47 -11.77
N VAL A 407 19.30 2.62 -12.41
CA VAL A 407 18.89 1.91 -13.64
C VAL A 407 18.01 0.69 -13.33
N LEU A 408 18.33 -0.08 -12.29
CA LEU A 408 17.63 -1.32 -12.00
C LEU A 408 16.11 -1.14 -11.75
N PRO A 409 15.64 -0.20 -10.92
CA PRO A 409 14.21 0.00 -10.72
C PRO A 409 13.49 0.41 -12.01
N ILE A 410 14.08 1.29 -12.82
CA ILE A 410 13.48 1.72 -14.10
C ILE A 410 13.40 0.54 -15.09
N VAL A 411 14.43 -0.30 -15.14
CA VAL A 411 14.41 -1.51 -15.98
C VAL A 411 13.35 -2.49 -15.49
N ALA A 412 13.18 -2.65 -14.17
CA ALA A 412 12.12 -3.49 -13.62
C ALA A 412 10.74 -3.03 -14.10
N GLN A 413 10.44 -1.73 -14.02
CA GLN A 413 9.19 -1.15 -14.53
C GLN A 413 8.97 -1.44 -16.02
N VAL A 414 10.01 -1.27 -16.85
CA VAL A 414 9.92 -1.56 -18.30
C VAL A 414 9.65 -3.06 -18.56
N LEU A 415 10.12 -3.93 -17.69
CA LEU A 415 9.87 -5.37 -17.75
C LEU A 415 8.54 -5.78 -17.08
N HIS A 416 7.73 -4.84 -16.64
CA HIS A 416 6.50 -5.07 -15.87
C HIS A 416 6.75 -5.88 -14.57
N LEU A 417 7.90 -5.64 -13.94
CA LEU A 417 8.23 -6.14 -12.61
C LEU A 417 8.10 -4.97 -11.64
N ASP A 418 7.72 -5.28 -10.41
CA ASP A 418 7.63 -4.27 -9.36
C ASP A 418 9.02 -3.66 -9.06
N PRO A 419 9.20 -2.32 -9.20
CA PRO A 419 10.46 -1.65 -8.92
C PRO A 419 10.93 -1.80 -7.47
N ALA A 420 10.03 -1.96 -6.50
CA ALA A 420 10.35 -2.09 -5.08
C ALA A 420 11.22 -3.34 -4.80
N ILE A 421 11.08 -4.40 -5.60
CA ILE A 421 11.92 -5.59 -5.50
C ILE A 421 13.39 -5.29 -5.80
N MET A 422 13.68 -4.27 -6.62
CA MET A 422 15.05 -3.85 -6.99
C MET A 422 15.65 -2.89 -5.94
N ALA A 423 15.33 -3.08 -4.67
CA ALA A 423 15.78 -2.23 -3.58
C ALA A 423 17.10 -2.72 -2.93
N ALA A 424 17.39 -2.20 -1.75
CA ALA A 424 18.68 -2.27 -1.10
C ALA A 424 19.36 -3.65 -1.09
N PRO A 425 18.70 -4.76 -0.70
CA PRO A 425 19.42 -6.04 -0.54
C PRO A 425 19.94 -6.65 -1.86
N LEU A 426 19.17 -6.48 -2.95
CA LEU A 426 19.61 -6.96 -4.26
C LEU A 426 20.73 -6.07 -4.83
N ILE A 427 20.58 -4.75 -4.69
CA ILE A 427 21.58 -3.78 -5.13
C ILE A 427 22.89 -3.97 -4.41
N THR A 428 22.88 -4.11 -3.07
CA THR A 428 24.11 -4.32 -2.30
C THR A 428 24.85 -5.56 -2.80
N THR A 429 24.16 -6.67 -3.04
CA THR A 429 24.78 -7.89 -3.54
C THR A 429 25.42 -7.71 -4.93
N ILE A 430 24.77 -7.01 -5.85
CA ILE A 430 25.30 -6.72 -7.18
C ILE A 430 26.49 -5.78 -7.08
N VAL A 431 26.36 -4.71 -6.31
CA VAL A 431 27.39 -3.70 -6.12
C VAL A 431 28.62 -4.28 -5.43
N ASP A 432 28.46 -5.17 -4.45
CA ASP A 432 29.58 -5.87 -3.79
C ASP A 432 30.43 -6.63 -4.80
N ALA A 433 29.80 -7.45 -5.64
CA ALA A 433 30.48 -8.23 -6.65
C ALA A 433 31.25 -7.34 -7.65
N VAL A 434 30.59 -6.27 -8.14
CA VAL A 434 31.19 -5.36 -9.11
C VAL A 434 32.29 -4.50 -8.49
N SER A 435 32.09 -4.03 -7.26
CA SER A 435 33.08 -3.24 -6.51
C SER A 435 34.38 -4.00 -6.31
N LEU A 436 34.29 -5.29 -5.97
CA LEU A 436 35.46 -6.15 -5.82
C LEU A 436 36.20 -6.34 -7.14
N ILE A 437 35.48 -6.54 -8.25
CA ILE A 437 36.11 -6.67 -9.57
C ILE A 437 36.89 -5.39 -9.93
N ILE A 438 36.26 -4.20 -9.74
CA ILE A 438 36.90 -2.91 -10.01
C ILE A 438 38.12 -2.74 -9.12
N TYR A 439 37.97 -2.98 -7.82
CA TYR A 439 39.03 -2.83 -6.86
C TYR A 439 40.27 -3.65 -7.20
N PHE A 440 40.09 -4.95 -7.46
CA PHE A 440 41.19 -5.82 -7.79
C PHE A 440 41.80 -5.56 -9.16
N GLN A 441 41.01 -5.19 -10.16
CA GLN A 441 41.55 -4.78 -11.45
C GLN A 441 42.43 -3.54 -11.33
N LEU A 442 41.96 -2.53 -10.57
CA LEU A 442 42.76 -1.34 -10.31
C LEU A 442 44.02 -1.66 -9.46
N ALA A 443 43.88 -2.49 -8.44
CA ALA A 443 45.01 -2.92 -7.62
C ALA A 443 46.08 -3.64 -8.45
N CYS A 444 45.67 -4.63 -9.26
CA CYS A 444 46.60 -5.34 -10.13
C CYS A 444 47.27 -4.44 -11.16
N SER A 445 46.53 -3.48 -11.71
CA SER A 445 47.08 -2.56 -12.71
C SER A 445 48.03 -1.52 -12.12
N LEU A 446 47.68 -0.87 -11.00
CA LEU A 446 48.44 0.24 -10.41
C LEU A 446 49.60 -0.25 -9.53
N LEU A 447 49.42 -1.36 -8.82
CA LEU A 447 50.44 -1.94 -7.94
C LEU A 447 51.32 -2.95 -8.64
N LYS A 448 51.00 -3.30 -9.90
CA LYS A 448 51.75 -4.27 -10.77
C LYS A 448 51.91 -5.65 -10.11
N ILE A 449 50.80 -6.16 -9.56
CA ILE A 449 50.71 -7.47 -8.88
C ILE A 449 50.15 -8.50 -9.87
#